data_4217aaa8f93b20a36bf9422e369a3cb2
#
_entry.id   4217aaa8f93b20a36bf9422e369a3cb2
#
_cell.length_a   1.000
_cell.length_b   1.000
_cell.length_c   1.000
_cell.angle_alpha   90.00
_cell.angle_beta   90.00
_cell.angle_gamma   90.00
#
_symmetry.space_group_name_H-M   'P 1'
#
loop_
_entity.id
_entity.type
_entity.pdbx_description
1 polymer ?
#
loop_
_entity_poly.entity_id
_entity_poly.type
_entity_poly.pdbx_seq_one_letter_code
_entity_poly.pdbx_strand_id
1 'polypeptide(L)'
;GPEKRYKITAGQLRAAITNRTRAIIINSPSNPTGVMYSREELEEFAAVIAEAGIFVISDELYEKIVYDNNRHFSIGSVPSLADLAITVNGVSKAFSMTGWRIGYMRGPKDVIAAAARMQSQVTSNPASISQMAALSALTQITSEVDIMVSSFEKRRNLIVELLHDTPRITFPRPDGAFYLFVDVSDYFSDRMPNSVALAKHLLEEHHIATVPGSAFGDDNAIRLSYACSERDIIEGVKRLKRGLGELG
;
A
#
# COMPACT_ATOMS: atom_id res chain seq x y z
N GLY A 1 8.82 11.14 -6.05
CA GLY A 1 9.58 10.12 -6.78
C GLY A 1 10.35 9.19 -5.85
N PRO A 2 11.06 8.22 -6.41
CA PRO A 2 11.75 7.18 -5.63
C PRO A 2 12.85 7.75 -4.70
N GLU A 3 13.50 8.84 -5.08
CA GLU A 3 14.55 9.52 -4.28
C GLU A 3 14.04 10.05 -2.93
N LYS A 4 12.74 10.36 -2.83
CA LYS A 4 12.05 10.73 -1.60
C LYS A 4 11.16 9.61 -1.06
N ARG A 5 11.38 8.40 -1.58
CA ARG A 5 10.62 7.20 -1.22
C ARG A 5 9.10 7.39 -1.38
N TYR A 6 8.66 8.24 -2.32
CA TYR A 6 7.24 8.59 -2.54
C TYR A 6 6.52 9.14 -1.29
N LYS A 7 7.27 9.68 -0.33
CA LYS A 7 6.72 10.31 0.87
C LYS A 7 6.60 11.82 0.67
N ILE A 8 5.61 12.42 1.32
CA ILE A 8 5.50 13.87 1.49
C ILE A 8 5.92 14.25 2.92
N THR A 9 6.25 15.52 3.10
CA THR A 9 6.53 16.10 4.43
C THR A 9 5.29 16.82 4.98
N ALA A 10 5.28 17.10 6.28
CA ALA A 10 4.23 17.90 6.91
C ALA A 10 4.14 19.32 6.30
N GLY A 11 5.28 19.91 5.88
CA GLY A 11 5.33 21.19 5.18
C GLY A 11 4.65 21.13 3.82
N GLN A 12 4.85 20.05 3.05
CA GLN A 12 4.17 19.84 1.77
C GLN A 12 2.67 19.61 1.96
N LEU A 13 2.28 18.83 3.00
CA LEU A 13 0.88 18.67 3.36
C LEU A 13 0.24 20.02 3.68
N ARG A 14 0.86 20.84 4.54
CA ARG A 14 0.37 22.18 4.90
C ARG A 14 0.18 23.06 3.67
N ALA A 15 1.13 23.06 2.74
CA ALA A 15 1.06 23.85 1.51
C ALA A 15 -0.05 23.40 0.55
N ALA A 16 -0.44 22.11 0.59
CA ALA A 16 -1.48 21.56 -0.28
C ALA A 16 -2.91 21.80 0.26
N ILE A 17 -3.06 22.11 1.56
CA ILE A 17 -4.37 22.36 2.18
C ILE A 17 -4.92 23.71 1.72
N THR A 18 -6.18 23.72 1.30
CA THR A 18 -6.93 24.91 0.91
C THR A 18 -8.27 24.96 1.66
N ASN A 19 -9.03 26.06 1.50
CA ASN A 19 -10.38 26.18 2.06
C ASN A 19 -11.39 25.14 1.51
N ARG A 20 -11.03 24.44 0.43
CA ARG A 20 -11.83 23.35 -0.16
C ARG A 20 -11.43 21.97 0.36
N THR A 21 -10.28 21.84 1.00
CA THR A 21 -9.81 20.56 1.54
C THR A 21 -10.70 20.13 2.71
N ARG A 22 -11.23 18.91 2.66
CA ARG A 22 -12.09 18.34 3.70
C ARG A 22 -11.47 17.13 4.39
N ALA A 23 -10.65 16.42 3.67
CA ALA A 23 -9.98 15.21 4.18
C ALA A 23 -8.67 14.95 3.46
N ILE A 24 -7.79 14.20 4.12
CA ILE A 24 -6.62 13.55 3.53
C ILE A 24 -6.76 12.04 3.68
N ILE A 25 -6.29 11.28 2.69
CA ILE A 25 -6.16 9.83 2.77
C ILE A 25 -4.68 9.50 2.96
N ILE A 26 -4.36 8.72 4.00
CA ILE A 26 -3.01 8.21 4.26
C ILE A 26 -3.07 6.69 4.23
N ASN A 27 -2.27 6.06 3.36
CA ASN A 27 -2.10 4.61 3.31
C ASN A 27 -0.69 4.24 3.75
N SER A 28 -0.56 3.60 4.92
CA SER A 28 0.73 3.24 5.53
C SER A 28 0.61 1.94 6.32
N PRO A 29 1.40 0.89 5.96
CA PRO A 29 2.26 0.74 4.79
C PRO A 29 1.52 0.89 3.47
N SER A 30 2.18 1.46 2.46
CA SER A 30 1.53 1.93 1.25
C SER A 30 1.40 0.86 0.15
N ASN A 31 0.28 0.85 -0.52
CA ASN A 31 0.11 0.33 -1.87
C ASN A 31 0.06 1.53 -2.83
N PRO A 32 1.02 1.73 -3.74
CA PRO A 32 1.84 0.70 -4.39
C PRO A 32 3.28 0.56 -3.88
N THR A 33 3.79 1.45 -3.04
CA THR A 33 5.22 1.65 -2.85
C THR A 33 5.88 0.74 -1.81
N GLY A 34 5.08 0.15 -0.91
CA GLY A 34 5.58 -0.62 0.23
C GLY A 34 6.26 0.23 1.32
N VAL A 35 6.35 1.55 1.15
CA VAL A 35 6.94 2.43 2.17
C VAL A 35 5.97 2.69 3.32
N MET A 36 6.51 3.02 4.48
CA MET A 36 5.76 3.32 5.68
C MET A 36 6.20 4.67 6.26
N TYR A 37 5.26 5.45 6.76
CA TYR A 37 5.55 6.63 7.56
C TYR A 37 5.98 6.22 8.97
N SER A 38 6.97 6.93 9.53
CA SER A 38 7.36 6.75 10.92
C SER A 38 6.32 7.38 11.87
N ARG A 39 6.45 7.07 13.16
CA ARG A 39 5.63 7.70 14.19
C ARG A 39 5.78 9.23 14.19
N GLU A 40 7.01 9.71 14.13
CA GLU A 40 7.36 11.13 14.15
C GLU A 40 6.74 11.85 12.95
N GLU A 41 6.86 11.27 11.74
CA GLU A 41 6.25 11.83 10.53
C GLU A 41 4.71 11.91 10.64
N LEU A 42 4.08 10.89 11.22
CA LEU A 42 2.62 10.87 11.41
C LEU A 42 2.17 11.82 12.54
N GLU A 43 2.96 12.01 13.59
CA GLU A 43 2.69 13.01 14.63
C GLU A 43 2.80 14.44 14.06
N GLU A 44 3.77 14.71 13.18
CA GLU A 44 3.86 15.99 12.45
C GLU A 44 2.63 16.21 11.54
N PHE A 45 2.17 15.17 10.83
CA PHE A 45 0.94 15.26 10.02
C PHE A 45 -0.27 15.53 10.90
N ALA A 46 -0.36 14.85 12.05
CA ALA A 46 -1.47 15.03 12.99
C ALA A 46 -1.59 16.49 13.46
N ALA A 47 -0.46 17.16 13.73
CA ALA A 47 -0.44 18.57 14.09
C ALA A 47 -1.03 19.46 12.97
N VAL A 48 -0.62 19.23 11.71
CA VAL A 48 -1.13 19.97 10.55
C VAL A 48 -2.62 19.72 10.33
N ILE A 49 -3.06 18.46 10.44
CA ILE A 49 -4.45 18.05 10.24
C ILE A 49 -5.36 18.65 11.32
N ALA A 50 -4.92 18.62 12.60
CA ALA A 50 -5.66 19.20 13.72
C ALA A 50 -5.80 20.72 13.58
N GLU A 51 -4.71 21.42 13.23
CA GLU A 51 -4.71 22.87 12.97
C GLU A 51 -5.68 23.26 11.84
N ALA A 52 -5.69 22.48 10.76
CA ALA A 52 -6.56 22.71 9.61
C ALA A 52 -8.02 22.29 9.84
N GLY A 53 -8.31 21.50 10.87
CA GLY A 53 -9.65 20.98 11.18
C GLY A 53 -10.23 20.09 10.08
N ILE A 54 -9.37 19.34 9.35
CA ILE A 54 -9.79 18.41 8.29
C ILE A 54 -9.78 16.97 8.79
N PHE A 55 -10.52 16.09 8.13
CA PHE A 55 -10.47 14.66 8.44
C PHE A 55 -9.21 13.99 7.90
N VAL A 56 -8.77 12.92 8.58
CA VAL A 56 -7.83 11.96 8.03
C VAL A 56 -8.48 10.59 7.92
N ILE A 57 -8.42 10.00 6.72
CA ILE A 57 -8.80 8.61 6.48
C ILE A 57 -7.49 7.82 6.44
N SER A 58 -7.25 7.03 7.48
CA SER A 58 -6.04 6.21 7.60
C SER A 58 -6.35 4.78 7.13
N ASP A 59 -5.81 4.41 5.97
CA ASP A 59 -5.88 3.04 5.45
C ASP A 59 -4.71 2.22 6.01
N GLU A 60 -5.02 1.34 6.94
CA GLU A 60 -4.06 0.56 7.72
C GLU A 60 -4.13 -0.95 7.41
N LEU A 61 -4.66 -1.33 6.24
CA LEU A 61 -4.85 -2.75 5.88
C LEU A 61 -3.56 -3.58 5.94
N TYR A 62 -2.39 -2.95 5.83
CA TYR A 62 -1.08 -3.61 5.87
C TYR A 62 -0.38 -3.47 7.24
N GLU A 63 -1.04 -3.00 8.30
CA GLU A 63 -0.45 -2.69 9.61
C GLU A 63 0.42 -3.80 10.21
N LYS A 64 0.06 -5.08 9.95
CA LYS A 64 0.80 -6.25 10.46
C LYS A 64 1.89 -6.74 9.50
N ILE A 65 1.89 -6.30 8.26
CA ILE A 65 2.89 -6.70 7.25
C ILE A 65 3.96 -5.62 7.20
N VAL A 66 4.88 -5.69 8.16
CA VAL A 66 5.95 -4.72 8.38
C VAL A 66 7.25 -5.46 8.60
N TYR A 67 8.37 -4.95 8.08
CA TYR A 67 9.67 -5.61 8.00
C TYR A 67 10.75 -4.88 8.80
N ASP A 68 11.91 -5.51 8.93
CA ASP A 68 13.14 -4.93 9.50
C ASP A 68 12.94 -4.42 10.95
N ASN A 69 12.11 -5.11 11.75
CA ASN A 69 11.71 -4.71 13.12
C ASN A 69 11.03 -3.33 13.22
N ASN A 70 10.60 -2.75 12.10
CA ASN A 70 9.75 -1.56 12.13
C ASN A 70 8.43 -1.86 12.85
N ARG A 71 7.80 -0.81 13.36
CA ARG A 71 6.48 -0.90 14.01
C ARG A 71 5.52 0.06 13.36
N HIS A 72 4.37 -0.45 12.98
CA HIS A 72 3.28 0.40 12.53
C HIS A 72 2.81 1.32 13.66
N PHE A 73 2.55 2.58 13.31
CA PHE A 73 1.91 3.54 14.19
C PHE A 73 0.63 4.05 13.53
N SER A 74 -0.50 3.94 14.23
CA SER A 74 -1.77 4.45 13.74
C SER A 74 -1.89 5.95 14.04
N ILE A 75 -2.04 6.78 13.03
CA ILE A 75 -2.30 8.22 13.20
C ILE A 75 -3.61 8.46 13.97
N GLY A 76 -4.57 7.55 13.87
CA GLY A 76 -5.82 7.58 14.64
C GLY A 76 -5.65 7.39 16.15
N SER A 77 -4.44 7.04 16.64
CA SER A 77 -4.11 6.99 18.06
C SER A 77 -3.69 8.34 18.65
N VAL A 78 -3.44 9.35 17.81
CA VAL A 78 -3.02 10.68 18.25
C VAL A 78 -4.20 11.43 18.87
N PRO A 79 -4.12 11.88 20.15
CA PRO A 79 -5.26 12.43 20.87
C PRO A 79 -5.90 13.66 20.19
N SER A 80 -5.11 14.52 19.55
CA SER A 80 -5.61 15.70 18.83
C SER A 80 -6.49 15.36 17.62
N LEU A 81 -6.49 14.11 17.15
CA LEU A 81 -7.30 13.64 16.05
C LEU A 81 -8.50 12.77 16.47
N ALA A 82 -8.86 12.75 17.75
CA ALA A 82 -9.92 11.86 18.26
C ALA A 82 -11.25 12.01 17.49
N ASP A 83 -11.59 13.24 17.10
CA ASP A 83 -12.81 13.57 16.35
C ASP A 83 -12.57 13.79 14.84
N LEU A 84 -11.35 13.58 14.36
CA LEU A 84 -10.97 13.83 12.96
C LEU A 84 -10.44 12.58 12.27
N ALA A 85 -10.00 11.56 12.99
CA ALA A 85 -9.43 10.36 12.39
C ALA A 85 -10.49 9.29 12.10
N ILE A 86 -10.44 8.74 10.89
CA ILE A 86 -11.21 7.59 10.43
C ILE A 86 -10.20 6.51 10.05
N THR A 87 -10.01 5.53 10.92
CA THR A 87 -9.13 4.40 10.67
C THR A 87 -9.89 3.30 9.94
N VAL A 88 -9.38 2.86 8.80
CA VAL A 88 -9.92 1.77 7.99
C VAL A 88 -8.94 0.59 8.03
N ASN A 89 -9.45 -0.58 8.36
CA ASN A 89 -8.66 -1.80 8.43
C ASN A 89 -9.50 -3.02 8.02
N GLY A 90 -8.91 -4.20 8.03
CA GLY A 90 -9.60 -5.43 7.65
C GLY A 90 -8.73 -6.67 7.74
N VAL A 91 -9.36 -7.81 7.59
CA VAL A 91 -8.67 -9.12 7.68
C VAL A 91 -8.06 -9.60 6.35
N SER A 92 -8.33 -8.88 5.28
CA SER A 92 -7.97 -9.32 3.92
C SER A 92 -6.48 -9.55 3.72
N LYS A 93 -5.63 -8.69 4.30
CA LYS A 93 -4.17 -8.71 4.06
C LYS A 93 -3.42 -9.34 5.22
N ALA A 94 -3.60 -8.80 6.42
CA ALA A 94 -2.93 -9.29 7.64
C ALA A 94 -3.19 -10.76 7.94
N PHE A 95 -4.33 -11.30 7.54
CA PHE A 95 -4.73 -12.69 7.80
C PHE A 95 -4.92 -13.53 6.52
N SER A 96 -4.50 -13.01 5.36
CA SER A 96 -4.69 -13.69 4.06
C SER A 96 -6.16 -14.09 3.76
N MET A 97 -7.11 -13.28 4.21
CA MET A 97 -8.55 -13.55 4.16
C MET A 97 -9.28 -12.71 3.11
N THR A 98 -8.69 -12.54 1.93
CA THR A 98 -9.27 -11.69 0.87
C THR A 98 -10.66 -12.15 0.43
N GLY A 99 -10.90 -13.47 0.35
CA GLY A 99 -12.17 -14.06 -0.06
C GLY A 99 -13.31 -13.89 0.94
N TRP A 100 -13.01 -13.60 2.20
CA TRP A 100 -14.01 -13.43 3.27
C TRP A 100 -14.71 -12.09 3.24
N ARG A 101 -14.17 -11.09 2.54
CA ARG A 101 -14.76 -9.76 2.30
C ARG A 101 -15.12 -9.01 3.58
N ILE A 102 -14.22 -8.97 4.58
CA ILE A 102 -14.40 -8.25 5.85
C ILE A 102 -13.40 -7.11 5.96
N GLY A 103 -13.93 -5.92 6.15
CA GLY A 103 -13.23 -4.73 6.62
C GLY A 103 -14.02 -4.08 7.75
N TYR A 104 -13.38 -3.21 8.47
CA TYR A 104 -13.97 -2.44 9.56
C TYR A 104 -13.35 -1.05 9.63
N MET A 105 -14.06 -0.13 10.25
CA MET A 105 -13.61 1.22 10.44
C MET A 105 -13.92 1.72 11.85
N ARG A 106 -13.06 2.61 12.35
CA ARG A 106 -13.24 3.37 13.59
C ARG A 106 -13.17 4.85 13.27
N GLY A 107 -13.99 5.66 13.92
CA GLY A 107 -13.97 7.11 13.73
C GLY A 107 -15.01 7.81 14.59
N PRO A 108 -15.25 9.11 14.36
CA PRO A 108 -16.27 9.89 15.04
C PRO A 108 -17.65 9.24 14.91
N LYS A 109 -18.41 9.28 16.00
CA LYS A 109 -19.72 8.58 16.11
C LYS A 109 -20.67 8.89 14.95
N ASP A 110 -20.77 10.17 14.59
CA ASP A 110 -21.69 10.60 13.53
C ASP A 110 -21.27 10.13 12.14
N VAL A 111 -19.97 10.08 11.88
CA VAL A 111 -19.40 9.51 10.63
C VAL A 111 -19.70 8.02 10.56
N ILE A 112 -19.44 7.28 11.64
CA ILE A 112 -19.72 5.83 11.69
C ILE A 112 -21.20 5.55 11.54
N ALA A 113 -22.06 6.32 12.21
CA ALA A 113 -23.52 6.16 12.08
C ALA A 113 -24.00 6.45 10.64
N ALA A 114 -23.43 7.46 9.97
CA ALA A 114 -23.76 7.75 8.57
C ALA A 114 -23.28 6.63 7.64
N ALA A 115 -22.07 6.13 7.82
CA ALA A 115 -21.51 5.01 7.05
C ALA A 115 -22.35 3.73 7.22
N ALA A 116 -22.79 3.41 8.45
CA ALA A 116 -23.65 2.25 8.73
C ALA A 116 -25.01 2.36 8.02
N ARG A 117 -25.64 3.54 8.04
CA ARG A 117 -26.89 3.78 7.29
C ARG A 117 -26.67 3.60 5.78
N MET A 118 -25.59 4.12 5.25
CA MET A 118 -25.27 3.99 3.83
C MET A 118 -25.02 2.52 3.45
N GLN A 119 -24.20 1.82 4.24
CA GLN A 119 -23.93 0.39 4.03
C GLN A 119 -25.21 -0.45 4.02
N SER A 120 -26.13 -0.20 4.93
CA SER A 120 -27.38 -0.97 5.03
C SER A 120 -28.23 -0.89 3.75
N GLN A 121 -28.11 0.20 2.99
CA GLN A 121 -28.85 0.40 1.74
C GLN A 121 -28.08 -0.11 0.51
N VAL A 122 -26.74 -0.13 0.56
CA VAL A 122 -25.89 -0.47 -0.61
C VAL A 122 -25.56 -1.96 -0.63
N THR A 123 -25.10 -2.52 0.50
CA THR A 123 -24.58 -3.90 0.57
C THR A 123 -25.19 -4.72 1.71
N SER A 124 -26.09 -4.15 2.50
CA SER A 124 -26.59 -4.71 3.75
C SER A 124 -25.46 -4.93 4.76
N ASN A 125 -25.22 -6.14 5.21
CA ASN A 125 -24.14 -6.48 6.15
C ASN A 125 -23.28 -7.63 5.60
N PRO A 126 -22.03 -7.77 6.06
CA PRO A 126 -21.21 -8.93 5.75
C PRO A 126 -21.87 -10.24 6.21
N ALA A 127 -21.57 -11.34 5.52
CA ALA A 127 -22.07 -12.66 5.91
C ALA A 127 -21.66 -13.01 7.34
N SER A 128 -22.56 -13.60 8.13
CA SER A 128 -22.31 -13.90 9.55
C SER A 128 -21.13 -14.86 9.73
N ILE A 129 -20.97 -15.85 8.84
CA ILE A 129 -19.81 -16.77 8.88
C ILE A 129 -18.49 -16.01 8.67
N SER A 130 -18.48 -15.01 7.78
CA SER A 130 -17.29 -14.17 7.55
C SER A 130 -16.98 -13.31 8.77
N GLN A 131 -18.00 -12.79 9.46
CA GLN A 131 -17.81 -12.03 10.69
C GLN A 131 -17.21 -12.90 11.81
N MET A 132 -17.71 -14.13 11.98
CA MET A 132 -17.17 -15.07 12.97
C MET A 132 -15.73 -15.49 12.63
N ALA A 133 -15.42 -15.72 11.35
CA ALA A 133 -14.05 -16.00 10.92
C ALA A 133 -13.10 -14.82 11.20
N ALA A 134 -13.55 -13.59 10.93
CA ALA A 134 -12.78 -12.38 11.24
C ALA A 134 -12.58 -12.21 12.76
N LEU A 135 -13.60 -12.46 13.57
CA LEU A 135 -13.49 -12.43 15.04
C LEU A 135 -12.44 -13.43 15.53
N SER A 136 -12.48 -14.66 15.04
CA SER A 136 -11.47 -15.68 15.36
C SER A 136 -10.07 -15.26 14.96
N ALA A 137 -9.90 -14.73 13.74
CA ALA A 137 -8.60 -14.24 13.25
C ALA A 137 -8.04 -13.12 14.14
N LEU A 138 -8.87 -12.16 14.53
CA LEU A 138 -8.46 -11.01 15.34
C LEU A 138 -8.16 -11.36 16.80
N THR A 139 -8.75 -12.43 17.34
CA THR A 139 -8.66 -12.78 18.76
C THR A 139 -7.80 -13.98 19.08
N GLN A 140 -7.54 -14.87 18.09
CA GLN A 140 -6.92 -16.17 18.34
C GLN A 140 -5.66 -16.42 17.52
N ILE A 141 -5.48 -15.73 16.40
CA ILE A 141 -4.39 -15.99 15.44
C ILE A 141 -3.31 -14.91 15.56
N THR A 142 -2.13 -15.30 16.03
CA THR A 142 -0.95 -14.42 16.12
C THR A 142 0.28 -15.06 15.47
N SER A 143 0.61 -16.30 15.80
CA SER A 143 1.80 -17.01 15.31
C SER A 143 1.79 -17.22 13.79
N GLU A 144 0.62 -17.49 13.21
CA GLU A 144 0.45 -17.67 11.76
C GLU A 144 0.70 -16.37 11.00
N VAL A 145 0.33 -15.24 11.58
CA VAL A 145 0.63 -13.91 11.03
C VAL A 145 2.14 -13.67 11.03
N ASP A 146 2.83 -13.98 12.12
CA ASP A 146 4.29 -13.81 12.22
C ASP A 146 5.04 -14.69 11.20
N ILE A 147 4.61 -15.93 11.01
CA ILE A 147 5.15 -16.85 9.99
C ILE A 147 4.95 -16.27 8.59
N MET A 148 3.75 -15.76 8.31
CA MET A 148 3.42 -15.13 7.02
C MET A 148 4.27 -13.88 6.78
N VAL A 149 4.41 -13.00 7.76
CA VAL A 149 5.23 -11.78 7.67
C VAL A 149 6.68 -12.13 7.41
N SER A 150 7.24 -13.11 8.13
CA SER A 150 8.60 -13.62 7.89
C SER A 150 8.80 -14.14 6.46
N SER A 151 7.78 -14.81 5.91
CA SER A 151 7.81 -15.26 4.52
C SER A 151 7.77 -14.11 3.53
N PHE A 152 6.96 -13.09 3.78
CA PHE A 152 6.94 -11.88 2.94
C PHE A 152 8.24 -11.09 3.03
N GLU A 153 8.86 -11.01 4.19
CA GLU A 153 10.15 -10.35 4.36
C GLU A 153 11.26 -11.06 3.55
N LYS A 154 11.29 -12.38 3.57
CA LYS A 154 12.21 -13.16 2.72
C LYS A 154 11.98 -12.88 1.23
N ARG A 155 10.74 -12.88 0.78
CA ARG A 155 10.39 -12.59 -0.61
C ARG A 155 10.72 -11.15 -1.01
N ARG A 156 10.50 -10.17 -0.11
CA ARG A 156 10.93 -8.79 -0.30
C ARG A 156 12.45 -8.71 -0.48
N ASN A 157 13.21 -9.38 0.37
CA ASN A 157 14.66 -9.39 0.27
C ASN A 157 15.11 -10.00 -1.04
N LEU A 158 14.52 -11.13 -1.43
CA LEU A 158 14.80 -11.83 -2.69
C LEU A 158 14.55 -10.94 -3.92
N ILE A 159 13.38 -10.33 -4.03
CA ILE A 159 13.06 -9.48 -5.20
C ILE A 159 13.96 -8.24 -5.27
N VAL A 160 14.28 -7.63 -4.12
CA VAL A 160 15.18 -6.48 -4.04
C VAL A 160 16.59 -6.87 -4.48
N GLU A 161 17.12 -8.00 -4.00
CA GLU A 161 18.41 -8.53 -4.40
C GLU A 161 18.46 -8.84 -5.90
N LEU A 162 17.47 -9.54 -6.41
CA LEU A 162 17.40 -9.89 -7.83
C LEU A 162 17.30 -8.68 -8.75
N LEU A 163 16.75 -7.56 -8.30
CA LEU A 163 16.61 -6.35 -9.11
C LEU A 163 17.77 -5.35 -8.93
N HIS A 164 18.62 -5.54 -7.91
CA HIS A 164 19.68 -4.60 -7.55
C HIS A 164 20.59 -4.21 -8.73
N ASP A 165 20.97 -5.17 -9.56
CA ASP A 165 21.87 -4.98 -10.70
C ASP A 165 21.11 -4.70 -12.01
N THR A 166 19.83 -4.43 -11.97
CA THR A 166 19.08 -4.07 -13.17
C THR A 166 19.37 -2.61 -13.51
N PRO A 167 19.93 -2.32 -14.69
CA PRO A 167 20.24 -0.94 -15.04
C PRO A 167 18.97 -0.10 -15.22
N ARG A 168 19.10 1.22 -15.09
CA ARG A 168 18.07 2.20 -15.45
C ARG A 168 16.73 2.00 -14.73
N ILE A 169 16.72 1.36 -13.55
CA ILE A 169 15.56 1.31 -12.66
C ILE A 169 15.93 1.85 -11.29
N THR A 170 14.96 2.45 -10.62
CA THR A 170 15.10 2.85 -9.22
C THR A 170 13.83 2.51 -8.45
N PHE A 171 13.97 2.18 -7.18
CA PHE A 171 12.86 1.89 -6.30
C PHE A 171 13.24 2.05 -4.83
N PRO A 172 12.33 2.49 -3.96
CA PRO A 172 12.56 2.45 -2.52
C PRO A 172 12.45 1.00 -2.02
N ARG A 173 13.35 0.60 -1.09
CA ARG A 173 13.17 -0.67 -0.38
C ARG A 173 11.87 -0.62 0.43
N PRO A 174 10.95 -1.59 0.26
CA PRO A 174 9.70 -1.62 1.01
C PRO A 174 9.92 -1.83 2.52
N ASP A 175 9.21 -1.06 3.35
CA ASP A 175 9.15 -1.23 4.80
C ASP A 175 8.02 -2.18 5.21
N GLY A 176 7.03 -2.40 4.33
CA GLY A 176 5.88 -3.25 4.58
C GLY A 176 5.07 -3.54 3.32
N ALA A 177 3.83 -4.02 3.48
CA ALA A 177 2.97 -4.54 2.42
C ALA A 177 3.68 -5.67 1.63
N PHE A 178 3.35 -5.89 0.37
CA PHE A 178 4.00 -6.88 -0.49
C PHE A 178 4.14 -6.39 -1.94
N TYR A 179 4.49 -5.09 -2.07
CA TYR A 179 4.65 -4.42 -3.36
C TYR A 179 6.02 -3.78 -3.47
N LEU A 180 6.51 -3.71 -4.70
CA LEU A 180 7.64 -2.92 -5.11
C LEU A 180 7.18 -1.98 -6.22
N PHE A 181 7.47 -0.71 -6.09
CA PHE A 181 7.12 0.32 -7.07
C PHE A 181 8.40 0.81 -7.73
N VAL A 182 8.57 0.41 -8.97
CA VAL A 182 9.81 0.53 -9.72
C VAL A 182 9.68 1.62 -10.75
N ASP A 183 10.49 2.65 -10.66
CA ASP A 183 10.65 3.64 -11.71
C ASP A 183 11.38 2.99 -12.89
N VAL A 184 10.79 3.09 -14.05
CA VAL A 184 11.23 2.50 -15.33
C VAL A 184 11.24 3.53 -16.45
N SER A 185 11.14 4.80 -16.10
CA SER A 185 11.01 5.91 -17.06
C SER A 185 12.16 6.00 -18.07
N ASP A 186 13.37 5.56 -17.68
CA ASP A 186 14.53 5.51 -18.56
C ASP A 186 14.42 4.49 -19.72
N TYR A 187 13.38 3.63 -19.71
CA TYR A 187 13.06 2.71 -20.80
C TYR A 187 12.01 3.27 -21.75
N PHE A 188 11.45 4.44 -21.46
CA PHE A 188 10.42 5.01 -22.33
C PHE A 188 11.01 5.57 -23.62
N SER A 189 10.26 5.43 -24.69
CA SER A 189 10.63 5.83 -26.05
C SER A 189 9.35 6.09 -26.87
N ASP A 190 9.49 6.53 -28.11
CA ASP A 190 8.34 6.73 -29.00
C ASP A 190 7.48 5.45 -29.18
N ARG A 191 8.14 4.27 -29.08
CA ARG A 191 7.45 2.97 -29.17
C ARG A 191 6.91 2.48 -27.81
N MET A 192 7.45 3.00 -26.73
CA MET A 192 7.10 2.63 -25.35
C MET A 192 6.88 3.90 -24.54
N PRO A 193 5.80 4.67 -24.80
CA PRO A 193 5.68 6.04 -24.30
C PRO A 193 5.34 6.19 -22.82
N ASN A 194 4.91 5.14 -22.14
CA ASN A 194 4.40 5.22 -20.78
C ASN A 194 4.30 3.85 -20.09
N SER A 195 3.94 3.87 -18.80
CA SER A 195 3.80 2.65 -17.98
C SER A 195 2.73 1.67 -18.48
N VAL A 196 1.68 2.17 -19.13
CA VAL A 196 0.61 1.32 -19.68
C VAL A 196 1.12 0.52 -20.87
N ALA A 197 1.83 1.17 -21.81
CA ALA A 197 2.45 0.51 -22.95
C ALA A 197 3.47 -0.54 -22.51
N LEU A 198 4.31 -0.20 -21.53
CA LEU A 198 5.28 -1.13 -20.95
C LEU A 198 4.61 -2.32 -20.26
N ALA A 199 3.60 -2.09 -19.42
CA ALA A 199 2.88 -3.17 -18.75
C ALA A 199 2.20 -4.13 -19.74
N LYS A 200 1.64 -3.58 -20.83
CA LYS A 200 1.06 -4.37 -21.92
C LYS A 200 2.14 -5.21 -22.62
N HIS A 201 3.25 -4.61 -23.01
CA HIS A 201 4.39 -5.30 -23.64
C HIS A 201 4.91 -6.45 -22.77
N LEU A 202 5.15 -6.17 -21.48
CA LEU A 202 5.61 -7.19 -20.53
C LEU A 202 4.61 -8.34 -20.38
N LEU A 203 3.31 -8.07 -20.45
CA LEU A 203 2.29 -9.11 -20.37
C LEU A 203 2.24 -9.97 -21.65
N GLU A 204 2.20 -9.34 -22.82
CA GLU A 204 1.99 -10.02 -24.11
C GLU A 204 3.26 -10.79 -24.57
N GLU A 205 4.43 -10.19 -24.44
CA GLU A 205 5.67 -10.76 -25.00
C GLU A 205 6.48 -11.54 -23.93
N HIS A 206 6.38 -11.16 -22.65
CA HIS A 206 7.20 -11.76 -21.57
C HIS A 206 6.38 -12.51 -20.52
N HIS A 207 5.04 -12.50 -20.65
CA HIS A 207 4.11 -13.20 -19.74
C HIS A 207 4.30 -12.78 -18.26
N ILE A 208 4.47 -11.46 -18.04
CA ILE A 208 4.56 -10.85 -16.71
C ILE A 208 3.42 -9.88 -16.53
N ALA A 209 2.57 -10.13 -15.54
CA ALA A 209 1.54 -9.20 -15.13
C ALA A 209 2.10 -8.16 -14.15
N THR A 210 2.13 -6.91 -14.58
CA THR A 210 2.47 -5.74 -13.74
C THR A 210 1.31 -4.77 -13.72
N VAL A 211 1.28 -3.85 -12.76
CA VAL A 211 0.29 -2.79 -12.76
C VAL A 211 0.98 -1.48 -13.16
N PRO A 212 0.49 -0.78 -14.21
CA PRO A 212 1.07 0.48 -14.63
C PRO A 212 0.96 1.54 -13.52
N GLY A 213 2.00 2.34 -13.36
CA GLY A 213 2.09 3.35 -12.32
C GLY A 213 1.08 4.48 -12.48
N SER A 214 0.59 4.73 -13.71
CA SER A 214 -0.49 5.67 -13.98
C SER A 214 -1.77 5.38 -13.17
N ALA A 215 -2.03 4.09 -12.84
CA ALA A 215 -3.14 3.71 -11.95
C ALA A 215 -2.97 4.25 -10.51
N PHE A 216 -1.78 4.72 -10.15
CA PHE A 216 -1.43 5.26 -8.84
C PHE A 216 -0.98 6.72 -8.90
N GLY A 217 -1.11 7.36 -10.08
CA GLY A 217 -0.76 8.77 -10.28
C GLY A 217 0.70 9.05 -10.63
N ASP A 218 1.52 8.02 -10.85
CA ASP A 218 2.90 8.19 -11.35
C ASP A 218 3.14 7.27 -12.55
N ASP A 219 3.07 7.84 -13.75
CA ASP A 219 3.22 7.11 -15.00
C ASP A 219 4.66 6.67 -15.29
N ASN A 220 5.64 7.10 -14.49
CA ASN A 220 7.05 6.70 -14.64
C ASN A 220 7.34 5.29 -14.08
N ALA A 221 6.42 4.72 -13.32
CA ALA A 221 6.68 3.48 -12.59
C ALA A 221 5.76 2.33 -12.99
N ILE A 222 6.15 1.12 -12.58
CA ILE A 222 5.29 -0.07 -12.56
C ILE A 222 5.27 -0.66 -11.15
N ARG A 223 4.12 -1.23 -10.75
CA ARG A 223 4.02 -1.97 -9.49
C ARG A 223 4.22 -3.46 -9.73
N LEU A 224 5.15 -4.04 -8.99
CA LEU A 224 5.34 -5.49 -8.85
C LEU A 224 4.74 -5.97 -7.52
N SER A 225 4.20 -7.19 -7.50
CA SER A 225 3.76 -7.86 -6.28
C SER A 225 4.64 -9.09 -6.04
N TYR A 226 5.14 -9.24 -4.80
CA TYR A 226 5.85 -10.44 -4.38
C TYR A 226 4.99 -11.36 -3.49
N ALA A 227 3.66 -11.22 -3.56
CA ALA A 227 2.71 -12.14 -2.93
C ALA A 227 2.51 -13.42 -3.74
N CYS A 228 3.61 -14.07 -4.13
CA CYS A 228 3.66 -15.31 -4.90
C CYS A 228 4.82 -16.19 -4.39
N SER A 229 5.05 -17.35 -5.02
CA SER A 229 6.15 -18.23 -4.62
C SER A 229 7.52 -17.63 -4.95
N GLU A 230 8.57 -18.00 -4.20
CA GLU A 230 9.95 -17.57 -4.51
C GLU A 230 10.37 -17.99 -5.93
N ARG A 231 9.93 -19.16 -6.39
CA ARG A 231 10.16 -19.63 -7.77
C ARG A 231 9.56 -18.67 -8.79
N ASP A 232 8.34 -18.20 -8.54
CA ASP A 232 7.64 -17.28 -9.45
C ASP A 232 8.27 -15.88 -9.41
N ILE A 233 8.80 -15.46 -8.26
CA ILE A 233 9.58 -14.21 -8.14
C ILE A 233 10.85 -14.30 -9.00
N ILE A 234 11.63 -15.39 -8.86
CA ILE A 234 12.86 -15.59 -9.63
C ILE A 234 12.59 -15.59 -11.13
N GLU A 235 11.61 -16.36 -11.57
CA GLU A 235 11.24 -16.45 -12.98
C GLU A 235 10.65 -15.13 -13.49
N GLY A 236 9.80 -14.47 -12.72
CA GLY A 236 9.23 -13.17 -13.07
C GLY A 236 10.30 -12.08 -13.24
N VAL A 237 11.26 -11.99 -12.31
CA VAL A 237 12.36 -11.02 -12.42
C VAL A 237 13.27 -11.33 -13.63
N LYS A 238 13.55 -12.61 -13.89
CA LYS A 238 14.32 -13.00 -15.08
C LYS A 238 13.65 -12.54 -16.38
N ARG A 239 12.34 -12.74 -16.49
CA ARG A 239 11.55 -12.27 -17.64
C ARG A 239 11.49 -10.75 -17.71
N LEU A 240 11.32 -10.07 -16.58
CA LEU A 240 11.35 -8.60 -16.51
C LEU A 240 12.67 -8.04 -17.03
N LYS A 241 13.80 -8.56 -16.53
CA LYS A 241 15.13 -8.14 -16.99
C LYS A 241 15.31 -8.36 -18.50
N ARG A 242 14.82 -9.48 -19.02
CA ARG A 242 14.84 -9.76 -20.46
C ARG A 242 14.00 -8.73 -21.23
N GLY A 243 12.75 -8.49 -20.80
CA GLY A 243 11.85 -7.54 -21.47
C GLY A 243 12.38 -6.12 -21.45
N LEU A 244 12.96 -5.67 -20.33
CA LEU A 244 13.62 -4.37 -20.25
C LEU A 244 14.89 -4.30 -21.12
N GLY A 245 15.69 -5.37 -21.16
CA GLY A 245 16.90 -5.44 -21.97
C GLY A 245 16.66 -5.39 -23.49
N GLU A 246 15.49 -5.83 -23.96
CA GLU A 246 15.08 -5.74 -25.38
C GLU A 246 14.63 -4.31 -25.79
N LEU A 247 14.42 -3.41 -24.84
CA LEU A 247 14.00 -2.02 -25.07
C LEU A 247 15.17 -1.03 -25.14
N GLY A 248 16.38 -1.44 -24.88
CA GLY A 248 17.50 -0.56 -24.92
C GLY A 248 18.76 -0.98 -24.30
#